data_b0160b874df69079470a718e36490f2c
#
_entry.id   b0160b874df69079470a718e36490f2c
#
_cell.length_a   1.000
_cell.length_b   1.000
_cell.length_c   1.000
_cell.angle_alpha   90.00
_cell.angle_beta   90.00
_cell.angle_gamma   90.00
#
_symmetry.space_group_name_H-M   'P 1'
#
loop_
_entity.id
_entity.type
_entity.pdbx_description
1 polymer ?
#
loop_
_entity_poly.entity_id
_entity_poly.type
_entity_poly.pdbx_seq_one_letter_code
_entity_poly.pdbx_strand_id
1 'polypeptide(L)'
;MNAVGALENHDLGALRAQSLLTTQEWSVADLDATRALARALADLDRRGIRTPLCPDELAWAVFFDQSTRTKSAWAGASSRLGMRPVIVDGSSTQVSHGETAVETGAMLGMNAHARGIRHDLILGEGNTFIRDVQQGIDDYLVATGDPRQVPIVNLQCDVDHPTQSIADLLWMEDNLGDLAGKKIAVSWAYSPSYAKPLSVPQGLITLLTRFGADVTLAHPEGYRLTEETMSAAESNAAGGGSFRVVDDMDEAFRDADVVY
;
A
#
# COMPACT_ATOMS: atom_id res chain seq x y z
N MET A 1 -25.32 12.50 1.57
CA MET A 1 -25.05 11.65 0.40
C MET A 1 -24.58 10.31 0.94
N ASN A 2 -25.09 9.17 0.46
CA ASN A 2 -24.55 7.88 0.92
C ASN A 2 -23.19 7.65 0.28
N ALA A 3 -22.36 6.77 0.88
CA ALA A 3 -20.97 6.56 0.42
C ALA A 3 -20.88 6.06 -1.04
N VAL A 4 -21.90 5.33 -1.52
CA VAL A 4 -21.97 4.88 -2.91
C VAL A 4 -22.24 6.04 -3.86
N GLY A 5 -23.15 6.95 -3.52
CA GLY A 5 -23.43 8.14 -4.34
C GLY A 5 -22.24 9.10 -4.45
N ALA A 6 -21.31 9.07 -3.49
CA ALA A 6 -20.11 9.89 -3.56
C ALA A 6 -19.15 9.45 -4.68
N LEU A 7 -19.26 8.19 -5.16
CA LEU A 7 -18.40 7.65 -6.23
C LEU A 7 -18.62 8.36 -7.58
N GLU A 8 -19.81 8.96 -7.81
CA GLU A 8 -20.12 9.68 -9.04
C GLU A 8 -19.19 10.90 -9.28
N ASN A 9 -18.54 11.38 -8.21
CA ASN A 9 -17.61 12.51 -8.29
C ASN A 9 -16.17 12.11 -8.63
N HIS A 10 -15.89 10.80 -8.83
CA HIS A 10 -14.56 10.29 -9.05
C HIS A 10 -14.47 9.49 -10.36
N ASP A 11 -13.35 9.62 -11.07
CA ASP A 11 -13.06 8.77 -12.23
C ASP A 11 -12.50 7.42 -11.77
N LEU A 12 -13.38 6.47 -11.49
CA LEU A 12 -12.98 5.11 -11.15
C LEU A 12 -12.37 4.36 -12.34
N GLY A 13 -12.65 4.81 -13.58
CA GLY A 13 -12.07 4.23 -14.79
C GLY A 13 -10.56 4.41 -14.84
N ALA A 14 -10.05 5.51 -14.30
CA ALA A 14 -8.61 5.77 -14.21
C ALA A 14 -7.87 4.73 -13.35
N LEU A 15 -8.55 4.11 -12.38
CA LEU A 15 -7.95 3.09 -11.52
C LEU A 15 -7.86 1.71 -12.18
N ARG A 16 -8.51 1.53 -13.35
CA ARG A 16 -8.58 0.23 -14.00
C ARG A 16 -7.19 -0.27 -14.36
N ALA A 17 -6.89 -1.48 -13.91
CA ALA A 17 -5.63 -2.18 -14.18
C ALA A 17 -4.36 -1.50 -13.63
N GLN A 18 -4.48 -0.43 -12.86
CA GLN A 18 -3.33 0.16 -12.20
C GLN A 18 -2.82 -0.73 -11.07
N SER A 19 -1.52 -0.99 -11.06
CA SER A 19 -0.84 -1.63 -9.94
C SER A 19 -0.58 -0.60 -8.83
N LEU A 20 -0.85 -0.97 -7.59
CA LEU A 20 -0.55 -0.16 -6.42
C LEU A 20 0.79 -0.60 -5.81
N LEU A 21 1.90 -0.11 -6.38
CA LEU A 21 3.24 -0.45 -5.92
C LEU A 21 3.70 0.47 -4.79
N THR A 22 3.52 1.78 -4.97
CA THR A 22 3.71 2.78 -3.90
C THR A 22 2.59 3.82 -3.96
N THR A 23 2.31 4.47 -2.82
CA THR A 23 1.36 5.58 -2.79
C THR A 23 1.85 6.79 -3.59
N GLN A 24 3.16 6.92 -3.78
CA GLN A 24 3.78 8.06 -4.46
C GLN A 24 3.61 8.05 -5.99
N GLU A 25 3.40 6.87 -6.58
CA GLU A 25 3.19 6.73 -8.03
C GLU A 25 1.77 7.06 -8.47
N TRP A 26 0.83 7.09 -7.54
CA TRP A 26 -0.56 7.44 -7.83
C TRP A 26 -0.80 8.93 -7.67
N SER A 27 -1.62 9.51 -8.53
CA SER A 27 -2.04 10.90 -8.39
C SER A 27 -2.89 11.10 -7.13
N VAL A 28 -3.03 12.33 -6.65
CA VAL A 28 -3.94 12.65 -5.55
C VAL A 28 -5.37 12.28 -5.95
N ALA A 29 -5.77 12.50 -7.20
CA ALA A 29 -7.10 12.13 -7.69
C ALA A 29 -7.35 10.62 -7.66
N ASP A 30 -6.36 9.79 -8.00
CA ASP A 30 -6.45 8.32 -7.91
C ASP A 30 -6.57 7.86 -6.45
N LEU A 31 -5.79 8.47 -5.55
CA LEU A 31 -5.89 8.21 -4.12
C LEU A 31 -7.25 8.63 -3.53
N ASP A 32 -7.79 9.76 -3.98
CA ASP A 32 -9.13 10.23 -3.58
C ASP A 32 -10.21 9.27 -4.06
N ALA A 33 -10.14 8.82 -5.31
CA ALA A 33 -11.05 7.84 -5.87
C ALA A 33 -10.97 6.51 -5.10
N THR A 34 -9.76 6.07 -4.76
CA THR A 34 -9.54 4.84 -3.97
C THR A 34 -10.13 4.98 -2.56
N ARG A 35 -9.94 6.12 -1.90
CA ARG A 35 -10.51 6.37 -0.57
C ARG A 35 -12.05 6.39 -0.60
N ALA A 36 -12.63 7.03 -1.60
CA ALA A 36 -14.09 7.04 -1.79
C ALA A 36 -14.62 5.62 -2.02
N LEU A 37 -13.96 4.83 -2.87
CA LEU A 37 -14.32 3.44 -3.13
C LEU A 37 -14.20 2.57 -1.87
N ALA A 38 -13.12 2.72 -1.10
CA ALA A 38 -12.92 1.99 0.15
C ALA A 38 -14.06 2.27 1.15
N ARG A 39 -14.46 3.55 1.32
CA ARG A 39 -15.59 3.93 2.18
C ARG A 39 -16.92 3.34 1.68
N ALA A 40 -17.15 3.35 0.37
CA ALA A 40 -18.37 2.79 -0.22
C ALA A 40 -18.45 1.27 0.01
N LEU A 41 -17.37 0.54 -0.23
CA LEU A 41 -17.31 -0.91 0.01
C LEU A 41 -17.45 -1.25 1.51
N ALA A 42 -16.82 -0.48 2.39
CA ALA A 42 -16.97 -0.64 3.83
C ALA A 42 -18.41 -0.37 4.31
N ASP A 43 -19.10 0.61 3.74
CA ASP A 43 -20.51 0.87 4.05
C ASP A 43 -21.41 -0.28 3.59
N LEU A 44 -21.21 -0.78 2.38
CA LEU A 44 -21.95 -1.92 1.86
C LEU A 44 -21.74 -3.17 2.71
N ASP A 45 -20.49 -3.47 3.10
CA ASP A 45 -20.16 -4.64 3.94
C ASP A 45 -20.81 -4.53 5.33
N ARG A 46 -20.78 -3.34 5.98
CA ARG A 46 -21.46 -3.10 7.27
C ARG A 46 -22.98 -3.29 7.18
N ARG A 47 -23.55 -3.02 6.04
CA ARG A 47 -25.00 -3.22 5.77
C ARG A 47 -25.33 -4.65 5.34
N GLY A 48 -24.34 -5.56 5.29
CA GLY A 48 -24.52 -6.92 4.85
C GLY A 48 -24.78 -7.09 3.34
N ILE A 49 -24.53 -6.06 2.55
CA ILE A 49 -24.71 -6.09 1.10
C ILE A 49 -23.47 -6.70 0.47
N ARG A 50 -23.63 -7.80 -0.22
CA ARG A 50 -22.55 -8.48 -0.92
C ARG A 50 -22.22 -7.81 -2.24
N THR A 51 -20.94 -7.74 -2.58
CA THR A 51 -20.42 -7.10 -3.79
C THR A 51 -19.53 -8.04 -4.60
N PRO A 52 -20.08 -9.16 -5.15
CA PRO A 52 -19.29 -10.09 -5.95
C PRO A 52 -19.01 -9.49 -7.35
N LEU A 53 -18.13 -8.50 -7.41
CA LEU A 53 -17.80 -7.76 -8.64
C LEU A 53 -16.88 -8.55 -9.57
N CYS A 54 -16.12 -9.51 -9.04
CA CYS A 54 -15.14 -10.31 -9.76
C CYS A 54 -15.37 -11.82 -9.51
N PRO A 55 -16.57 -12.34 -9.88
CA PRO A 55 -16.92 -13.71 -9.57
C PRO A 55 -15.99 -14.70 -10.28
N ASP A 56 -15.56 -15.72 -9.53
CA ASP A 56 -14.69 -16.82 -10.00
C ASP A 56 -13.27 -16.41 -10.45
N GLU A 57 -12.90 -15.13 -10.39
CA GLU A 57 -11.55 -14.68 -10.64
C GLU A 57 -10.58 -15.12 -9.54
N LEU A 58 -9.31 -15.30 -9.90
CA LEU A 58 -8.28 -15.79 -8.99
C LEU A 58 -7.43 -14.63 -8.46
N ALA A 59 -7.40 -14.48 -7.13
CA ALA A 59 -6.57 -13.52 -6.42
C ALA A 59 -5.41 -14.24 -5.72
N TRP A 60 -4.20 -14.15 -6.29
CA TRP A 60 -3.00 -14.72 -5.69
C TRP A 60 -2.31 -13.75 -4.75
N ALA A 61 -1.76 -14.24 -3.64
CA ALA A 61 -0.83 -13.48 -2.81
C ALA A 61 0.38 -14.31 -2.41
N VAL A 62 1.57 -13.73 -2.55
CA VAL A 62 2.85 -14.35 -2.16
C VAL A 62 3.45 -13.54 -1.01
N PHE A 63 3.84 -14.24 0.06
CA PHE A 63 4.41 -13.65 1.26
C PHE A 63 5.80 -14.24 1.52
N PHE A 64 6.81 -13.40 1.49
CA PHE A 64 8.18 -13.78 1.84
C PHE A 64 8.45 -13.68 3.34
N ASP A 65 7.53 -13.06 4.09
CA ASP A 65 7.59 -13.01 5.55
C ASP A 65 6.26 -13.34 6.23
N GLN A 66 6.33 -13.59 7.53
CA GLN A 66 5.18 -13.91 8.36
C GLN A 66 4.19 -12.74 8.40
N SER A 67 2.92 -13.04 8.21
CA SER A 67 1.85 -12.04 8.30
C SER A 67 0.53 -12.69 8.68
N THR A 68 -0.10 -12.20 9.74
CA THR A 68 -1.45 -12.63 10.14
C THR A 68 -2.50 -11.67 9.57
N ARG A 69 -2.33 -10.38 9.80
CA ARG A 69 -3.31 -9.35 9.42
C ARG A 69 -3.46 -9.22 7.92
N THR A 70 -2.37 -9.09 7.19
CA THR A 70 -2.41 -8.86 5.74
C THR A 70 -2.90 -10.09 4.97
N LYS A 71 -2.50 -11.31 5.38
CA LYS A 71 -3.06 -12.56 4.81
C LYS A 71 -4.57 -12.65 5.02
N SER A 72 -5.05 -12.36 6.23
CA SER A 72 -6.48 -12.35 6.56
C SER A 72 -7.24 -11.27 5.77
N ALA A 73 -6.68 -10.06 5.67
CA ALA A 73 -7.29 -8.95 4.92
C ALA A 73 -7.40 -9.28 3.43
N TRP A 74 -6.34 -9.82 2.81
CA TRP A 74 -6.36 -10.25 1.41
C TRP A 74 -7.42 -11.31 1.13
N ALA A 75 -7.46 -12.36 1.96
CA ALA A 75 -8.45 -13.42 1.83
C ALA A 75 -9.88 -12.89 1.97
N GLY A 76 -10.11 -12.03 2.98
CA GLY A 76 -11.40 -11.44 3.25
C GLY A 76 -11.89 -10.50 2.14
N ALA A 77 -11.01 -9.63 1.63
CA ALA A 77 -11.33 -8.71 0.53
C ALA A 77 -11.65 -9.47 -0.75
N SER A 78 -10.77 -10.41 -1.14
CA SER A 78 -10.96 -11.25 -2.33
C SER A 78 -12.30 -12.00 -2.27
N SER A 79 -12.60 -12.63 -1.14
CA SER A 79 -13.85 -13.37 -0.98
C SER A 79 -15.09 -12.49 -1.04
N ARG A 80 -15.02 -11.24 -0.52
CA ARG A 80 -16.15 -10.27 -0.60
C ARG A 80 -16.39 -9.81 -2.02
N LEU A 81 -15.33 -9.70 -2.84
CA LEU A 81 -15.43 -9.37 -4.25
C LEU A 81 -15.84 -10.55 -5.14
N GLY A 82 -16.02 -11.75 -4.57
CA GLY A 82 -16.36 -12.96 -5.32
C GLY A 82 -15.16 -13.70 -5.90
N MET A 83 -13.96 -13.20 -5.65
CA MET A 83 -12.71 -13.85 -6.10
C MET A 83 -12.36 -15.06 -5.23
N ARG A 84 -11.52 -15.93 -5.76
CA ARG A 84 -10.93 -17.07 -5.04
C ARG A 84 -9.52 -16.70 -4.58
N PRO A 85 -9.29 -16.48 -3.27
CA PRO A 85 -7.96 -16.17 -2.78
C PRO A 85 -7.07 -17.42 -2.75
N VAL A 86 -5.84 -17.26 -3.24
CA VAL A 86 -4.74 -18.22 -3.05
C VAL A 86 -3.60 -17.47 -2.37
N ILE A 87 -3.19 -17.95 -1.21
CA ILE A 87 -2.12 -17.36 -0.41
C ILE A 87 -1.03 -18.40 -0.24
N VAL A 88 0.19 -18.05 -0.64
CA VAL A 88 1.36 -18.92 -0.55
C VAL A 88 2.51 -18.22 0.18
N ASP A 89 3.34 -19.00 0.84
CA ASP A 89 4.61 -18.51 1.39
C ASP A 89 5.68 -18.59 0.29
N GLY A 90 6.46 -17.52 0.11
CA GLY A 90 7.50 -17.44 -0.92
C GLY A 90 8.54 -18.58 -0.81
N SER A 91 8.83 -19.03 0.41
CA SER A 91 9.70 -20.19 0.65
C SER A 91 9.15 -21.51 0.10
N SER A 92 7.87 -21.58 -0.22
CA SER A 92 7.23 -22.77 -0.83
C SER A 92 7.10 -22.65 -2.35
N THR A 93 7.63 -21.60 -2.95
CA THR A 93 7.68 -21.37 -4.40
C THR A 93 9.04 -21.75 -4.97
N GLN A 94 9.16 -21.82 -6.29
CA GLN A 94 10.44 -22.09 -6.96
C GLN A 94 11.45 -20.94 -6.84
N VAL A 95 11.05 -19.76 -6.34
CA VAL A 95 11.97 -18.66 -6.01
C VAL A 95 13.07 -19.15 -5.04
N SER A 96 12.72 -19.98 -4.07
CA SER A 96 13.69 -20.61 -3.15
C SER A 96 14.71 -21.53 -3.85
N HIS A 97 14.45 -21.94 -5.09
CA HIS A 97 15.31 -22.78 -5.91
C HIS A 97 15.91 -22.03 -7.12
N GLY A 98 15.82 -20.70 -7.14
CA GLY A 98 16.48 -19.87 -8.15
C GLY A 98 15.58 -19.40 -9.30
N GLU A 99 14.25 -19.63 -9.22
CA GLU A 99 13.31 -18.98 -10.16
C GLU A 99 13.39 -17.46 -9.98
N THR A 100 13.55 -16.73 -11.07
CA THR A 100 13.64 -15.27 -11.04
C THR A 100 12.28 -14.63 -10.81
N ALA A 101 12.27 -13.37 -10.37
CA ALA A 101 11.04 -12.59 -10.19
C ALA A 101 10.26 -12.46 -11.50
N VAL A 102 10.94 -12.28 -12.63
CA VAL A 102 10.32 -12.20 -13.97
C VAL A 102 9.65 -13.53 -14.35
N GLU A 103 10.33 -14.66 -14.12
CA GLU A 103 9.76 -15.99 -14.37
C GLU A 103 8.55 -16.25 -13.47
N THR A 104 8.67 -15.94 -12.17
CA THR A 104 7.53 -16.00 -11.22
C THR A 104 6.35 -15.16 -11.73
N GLY A 105 6.63 -13.97 -12.25
CA GLY A 105 5.62 -13.09 -12.85
C GLY A 105 4.90 -13.76 -14.02
N ALA A 106 5.64 -14.32 -14.97
CA ALA A 106 5.08 -15.02 -16.12
C ALA A 106 4.21 -16.21 -15.68
N MET A 107 4.70 -17.05 -14.78
CA MET A 107 3.97 -18.22 -14.26
C MET A 107 2.68 -17.84 -13.55
N LEU A 108 2.76 -16.83 -12.70
CA LEU A 108 1.58 -16.32 -12.02
C LEU A 108 0.64 -15.57 -13.00
N GLY A 109 1.12 -14.91 -14.06
CA GLY A 109 0.36 -14.23 -15.13
C GLY A 109 -0.60 -15.14 -15.87
N MET A 110 -0.27 -16.42 -15.98
CA MET A 110 -1.09 -17.39 -16.68
C MET A 110 -2.50 -17.52 -16.11
N ASN A 111 -2.66 -17.48 -14.80
CA ASN A 111 -3.92 -17.87 -14.17
C ASN A 111 -4.54 -16.77 -13.29
N ALA A 112 -3.78 -15.84 -12.77
CA ALA A 112 -4.33 -14.87 -11.84
C ALA A 112 -4.97 -13.67 -12.54
N HIS A 113 -5.88 -13.01 -11.81
CA HIS A 113 -6.56 -11.78 -12.22
C HIS A 113 -6.16 -10.60 -11.36
N ALA A 114 -5.70 -10.84 -10.12
CA ALA A 114 -5.10 -9.84 -9.24
C ALA A 114 -4.02 -10.50 -8.37
N ARG A 115 -3.04 -9.70 -7.95
CA ARG A 115 -1.94 -10.16 -7.14
C ARG A 115 -1.65 -9.29 -5.96
N GLY A 116 -1.29 -9.96 -4.87
CA GLY A 116 -0.66 -9.35 -3.71
C GLY A 116 0.76 -9.87 -3.54
N ILE A 117 1.72 -8.99 -3.27
CA ILE A 117 3.08 -9.41 -2.97
C ILE A 117 3.55 -8.69 -1.71
N ARG A 118 4.07 -9.46 -0.76
CA ARG A 118 4.80 -8.94 0.39
C ARG A 118 6.22 -9.46 0.38
N HIS A 119 7.18 -8.53 0.24
CA HIS A 119 8.61 -8.79 0.29
C HIS A 119 9.33 -7.64 1.02
N ASP A 120 9.47 -7.76 2.34
CA ASP A 120 10.03 -6.73 3.22
C ASP A 120 11.22 -7.24 4.06
N LEU A 121 11.85 -8.35 3.63
CA LEU A 121 12.96 -8.96 4.36
C LEU A 121 14.28 -8.24 4.16
N ILE A 122 14.55 -7.78 2.95
CA ILE A 122 15.85 -7.25 2.55
C ILE A 122 15.66 -5.86 1.95
N LEU A 123 16.36 -4.88 2.54
CA LEU A 123 16.35 -3.51 2.06
C LEU A 123 16.95 -3.42 0.65
N GLY A 124 16.27 -2.73 -0.26
CA GLY A 124 16.65 -2.56 -1.67
C GLY A 124 16.13 -3.66 -2.60
N GLU A 125 15.57 -4.76 -2.07
CA GLU A 125 15.16 -5.89 -2.90
C GLU A 125 13.65 -6.00 -3.09
N GLY A 126 12.86 -5.69 -2.07
CA GLY A 126 11.43 -5.98 -2.08
C GLY A 126 10.65 -5.24 -3.17
N ASN A 127 10.86 -3.94 -3.30
CA ASN A 127 10.21 -3.15 -4.35
C ASN A 127 10.70 -3.55 -5.74
N THR A 128 11.99 -3.82 -5.91
CA THR A 128 12.58 -4.32 -7.16
C THR A 128 11.96 -5.66 -7.56
N PHE A 129 11.87 -6.61 -6.63
CA PHE A 129 11.22 -7.91 -6.87
C PHE A 129 9.78 -7.76 -7.35
N ILE A 130 8.99 -6.88 -6.73
CA ILE A 130 7.59 -6.65 -7.15
C ILE A 130 7.52 -6.10 -8.57
N ARG A 131 8.42 -5.19 -8.95
CA ARG A 131 8.48 -4.63 -10.31
C ARG A 131 8.89 -5.65 -11.35
N ASP A 132 9.86 -6.49 -11.04
CA ASP A 132 10.30 -7.56 -11.92
C ASP A 132 9.18 -8.61 -12.13
N VAL A 133 8.41 -8.91 -11.07
CA VAL A 133 7.20 -9.73 -11.19
C VAL A 133 6.17 -9.07 -12.12
N GLN A 134 5.92 -7.76 -11.98
CA GLN A 134 5.01 -7.04 -12.90
C GLN A 134 5.50 -7.14 -14.34
N GLN A 135 6.79 -6.92 -14.58
CA GLN A 135 7.38 -7.04 -15.91
C GLN A 135 7.15 -8.44 -16.50
N GLY A 136 7.37 -9.51 -15.73
CA GLY A 136 7.15 -10.87 -16.18
C GLY A 136 5.69 -11.18 -16.52
N ILE A 137 4.74 -10.59 -15.79
CA ILE A 137 3.32 -10.67 -16.11
C ILE A 137 3.04 -10.03 -17.47
N ASP A 138 3.48 -8.78 -17.64
CA ASP A 138 3.20 -7.98 -18.83
C ASP A 138 3.82 -8.62 -20.07
N ASP A 139 5.05 -9.09 -19.96
CA ASP A 139 5.75 -9.82 -21.03
C ASP A 139 5.01 -11.10 -21.45
N TYR A 140 4.52 -11.86 -20.47
CA TYR A 140 3.73 -13.07 -20.73
C TYR A 140 2.43 -12.76 -21.45
N LEU A 141 1.65 -11.79 -20.97
CA LEU A 141 0.37 -11.42 -21.57
C LEU A 141 0.55 -10.91 -23.00
N VAL A 142 1.58 -10.10 -23.24
CA VAL A 142 1.93 -9.61 -24.58
C VAL A 142 2.34 -10.77 -25.49
N ALA A 143 3.23 -11.64 -25.04
CA ALA A 143 3.76 -12.75 -25.84
C ALA A 143 2.67 -13.78 -26.23
N THR A 144 1.65 -13.94 -25.39
CA THR A 144 0.53 -14.87 -25.63
C THR A 144 -0.68 -14.22 -26.30
N GLY A 145 -0.69 -12.89 -26.45
CA GLY A 145 -1.85 -12.15 -26.96
C GLY A 145 -3.04 -12.20 -26.01
N ASP A 146 -2.80 -12.43 -24.72
CA ASP A 146 -3.84 -12.43 -23.69
C ASP A 146 -4.28 -10.99 -23.37
N PRO A 147 -5.57 -10.63 -23.56
CA PRO A 147 -6.03 -9.26 -23.38
C PRO A 147 -6.24 -8.87 -21.90
N ARG A 148 -6.01 -9.78 -20.96
CA ARG A 148 -6.16 -9.47 -19.53
C ARG A 148 -5.16 -8.42 -19.08
N GLN A 149 -5.54 -7.69 -18.05
CA GLN A 149 -4.67 -6.83 -17.29
C GLN A 149 -4.64 -7.35 -15.86
N VAL A 150 -3.46 -7.61 -15.34
CA VAL A 150 -3.29 -8.28 -14.04
C VAL A 150 -2.53 -7.35 -13.09
N PRO A 151 -3.23 -6.52 -12.31
CA PRO A 151 -2.59 -5.57 -11.41
C PRO A 151 -1.94 -6.26 -10.22
N ILE A 152 -0.88 -5.63 -9.70
CA ILE A 152 -0.24 -5.98 -8.44
C ILE A 152 -0.62 -4.98 -7.36
N VAL A 153 -0.92 -5.48 -6.17
CA VAL A 153 -1.01 -4.71 -4.94
C VAL A 153 0.19 -5.05 -4.06
N ASN A 154 1.01 -4.05 -3.79
CA ASN A 154 2.09 -4.17 -2.81
C ASN A 154 1.47 -4.33 -1.40
N LEU A 155 1.66 -5.49 -0.81
CA LEU A 155 1.16 -5.83 0.53
C LEU A 155 2.16 -5.55 1.64
N GLN A 156 3.27 -5.00 1.32
CA GLN A 156 4.40 -4.43 2.03
C GLN A 156 5.71 -4.82 1.34
N CYS A 157 6.54 -3.84 1.03
CA CYS A 157 7.92 -4.04 0.62
C CYS A 157 8.87 -3.24 1.54
N ASP A 158 10.09 -3.05 1.12
CA ASP A 158 11.10 -2.23 1.83
C ASP A 158 10.88 -0.72 1.67
N VAL A 159 10.09 -0.29 0.68
CA VAL A 159 9.84 1.13 0.37
C VAL A 159 8.52 1.63 0.94
N ASP A 160 7.42 0.91 0.71
CA ASP A 160 6.07 1.34 1.09
C ASP A 160 5.20 0.16 1.54
N HIS A 161 4.20 0.47 2.35
CA HIS A 161 3.07 -0.40 2.66
C HIS A 161 1.76 0.33 2.30
N PRO A 162 1.48 0.50 0.99
CA PRO A 162 0.45 1.42 0.52
C PRO A 162 -0.95 1.12 1.07
N THR A 163 -1.30 -0.15 1.23
CA THR A 163 -2.60 -0.54 1.80
C THR A 163 -2.73 -0.14 3.27
N GLN A 164 -1.64 -0.18 4.05
CA GLN A 164 -1.61 0.27 5.44
C GLN A 164 -1.71 1.81 5.49
N SER A 165 -0.87 2.50 4.74
CA SER A 165 -0.82 3.97 4.74
C SER A 165 -2.16 4.58 4.33
N ILE A 166 -2.83 4.02 3.31
CA ILE A 166 -4.18 4.47 2.89
C ILE A 166 -5.23 4.18 3.98
N ALA A 167 -5.14 3.02 4.65
CA ALA A 167 -6.06 2.69 5.74
C ALA A 167 -5.89 3.63 6.95
N ASP A 168 -4.65 3.97 7.30
CA ASP A 168 -4.36 4.91 8.39
C ASP A 168 -4.83 6.32 8.04
N LEU A 169 -4.60 6.77 6.80
CA LEU A 169 -5.12 8.04 6.30
C LEU A 169 -6.66 8.09 6.41
N LEU A 170 -7.36 7.05 5.94
CA LEU A 170 -8.82 6.95 6.04
C LEU A 170 -9.29 7.02 7.49
N TRP A 171 -8.62 6.30 8.39
CA TRP A 171 -8.99 6.29 9.80
C TRP A 171 -8.77 7.67 10.45
N MET A 172 -7.68 8.35 10.13
CA MET A 172 -7.41 9.71 10.63
C MET A 172 -8.47 10.69 10.12
N GLU A 173 -8.80 10.67 8.84
CA GLU A 173 -9.85 11.52 8.26
C GLU A 173 -11.23 11.26 8.85
N ASP A 174 -11.59 10.00 9.08
CA ASP A 174 -12.88 9.63 9.67
C ASP A 174 -13.04 10.14 11.12
N ASN A 175 -11.94 10.37 11.83
CA ASN A 175 -11.94 10.86 13.21
C ASN A 175 -11.67 12.37 13.35
N LEU A 176 -10.86 12.94 12.45
CA LEU A 176 -10.37 14.33 12.57
C LEU A 176 -10.86 15.26 11.45
N GLY A 177 -11.49 14.70 10.41
CA GLY A 177 -11.84 15.44 9.21
C GLY A 177 -10.65 15.67 8.29
N ASP A 178 -10.61 16.83 7.62
CA ASP A 178 -9.49 17.23 6.77
C ASP A 178 -8.18 17.26 7.56
N LEU A 179 -7.15 16.66 7.00
CA LEU A 179 -5.83 16.59 7.63
C LEU A 179 -4.94 17.79 7.32
N ALA A 180 -5.36 18.73 6.48
CA ALA A 180 -4.59 19.94 6.20
C ALA A 180 -4.32 20.71 7.50
N GLY A 181 -3.02 20.92 7.81
CA GLY A 181 -2.55 21.58 9.03
C GLY A 181 -2.72 20.77 10.33
N LYS A 182 -3.15 19.52 10.27
CA LYS A 182 -3.15 18.62 11.44
C LYS A 182 -1.73 18.19 11.78
N LYS A 183 -1.39 18.26 13.06
CA LYS A 183 -0.08 17.89 13.57
C LYS A 183 0.00 16.38 13.82
N ILE A 184 0.78 15.69 13.01
CA ILE A 184 0.93 14.24 13.10
C ILE A 184 2.38 13.91 13.47
N ALA A 185 2.56 13.31 14.64
CA ALA A 185 3.84 12.80 15.10
C ALA A 185 3.98 11.34 14.69
N VAL A 186 5.03 11.01 13.96
CA VAL A 186 5.40 9.64 13.59
C VAL A 186 6.68 9.27 14.32
N SER A 187 6.65 8.27 15.18
CA SER A 187 7.81 7.79 15.91
C SER A 187 8.29 6.48 15.29
N TRP A 188 9.59 6.43 15.03
CA TRP A 188 10.29 5.29 14.45
C TRP A 188 11.59 5.07 15.24
N ALA A 189 12.02 4.01 15.41
CA ALA A 189 11.82 2.89 16.28
C ALA A 189 13.20 2.42 16.75
N TYR A 190 13.29 1.92 17.94
CA TYR A 190 14.40 1.06 18.35
C TYR A 190 14.02 -0.40 17.99
N SER A 191 14.67 -0.97 16.96
CA SER A 191 14.36 -2.29 16.42
C SER A 191 15.64 -3.08 16.20
N PRO A 192 15.65 -4.40 16.44
CA PRO A 192 16.80 -5.25 16.10
C PRO A 192 17.04 -5.38 14.60
N SER A 193 16.08 -4.99 13.75
CA SER A 193 16.23 -4.93 12.30
C SER A 193 15.82 -3.56 11.79
N TYR A 194 16.75 -2.84 11.17
CA TYR A 194 16.47 -1.56 10.52
C TYR A 194 15.47 -1.70 9.35
N ALA A 195 15.56 -2.79 8.59
CA ALA A 195 14.68 -3.03 7.45
C ALA A 195 13.20 -3.24 7.84
N LYS A 196 12.92 -3.63 9.06
CA LYS A 196 11.56 -3.98 9.51
C LYS A 196 11.12 -3.15 10.73
N PRO A 197 9.96 -2.54 10.64
CA PRO A 197 9.01 -2.36 9.52
C PRO A 197 9.21 -1.01 8.80
N LEU A 198 10.37 -0.74 8.26
CA LEU A 198 10.81 0.54 7.69
C LEU A 198 9.77 1.17 6.74
N SER A 199 9.16 0.38 5.89
CA SER A 199 8.16 0.84 4.91
C SER A 199 6.91 1.48 5.53
N VAL A 200 6.59 1.17 6.77
CA VAL A 200 5.39 1.73 7.44
C VAL A 200 5.58 3.23 7.69
N PRO A 201 6.61 3.69 8.44
CA PRO A 201 6.84 5.13 8.59
C PRO A 201 7.15 5.82 7.26
N GLN A 202 7.84 5.15 6.31
CA GLN A 202 8.13 5.72 5.00
C GLN A 202 6.86 6.05 4.22
N GLY A 203 5.98 5.06 4.04
CA GLY A 203 4.71 5.27 3.34
C GLY A 203 3.81 6.29 4.04
N LEU A 204 3.81 6.29 5.37
CA LEU A 204 2.96 7.19 6.14
C LEU A 204 3.38 8.65 6.00
N ILE A 205 4.67 8.99 6.23
CA ILE A 205 5.13 10.38 6.14
C ILE A 205 5.00 10.94 4.75
N THR A 206 5.28 10.14 3.71
CA THR A 206 5.15 10.58 2.33
C THR A 206 3.69 10.74 1.90
N LEU A 207 2.79 9.90 2.39
CA LEU A 207 1.37 10.03 2.08
C LEU A 207 0.73 11.21 2.80
N LEU A 208 0.94 11.35 4.12
CA LEU A 208 0.29 12.40 4.92
C LEU A 208 0.70 13.80 4.49
N THR A 209 1.97 14.01 4.12
CA THR A 209 2.44 15.30 3.59
C THR A 209 1.78 15.69 2.28
N ARG A 210 1.39 14.72 1.43
CA ARG A 210 0.60 14.99 0.22
C ARG A 210 -0.82 15.49 0.49
N PHE A 211 -1.35 15.18 1.68
CA PHE A 211 -2.67 15.63 2.13
C PHE A 211 -2.59 16.83 3.08
N GLY A 212 -1.47 17.55 3.05
CA GLY A 212 -1.31 18.84 3.74
C GLY A 212 -1.14 18.74 5.25
N ALA A 213 -0.85 17.57 5.79
CA ALA A 213 -0.59 17.42 7.23
C ALA A 213 0.77 18.03 7.63
N ASP A 214 0.85 18.50 8.88
CA ASP A 214 2.10 18.91 9.52
C ASP A 214 2.74 17.69 10.20
N VAL A 215 3.68 17.05 9.51
CA VAL A 215 4.27 15.78 9.94
C VAL A 215 5.60 16.03 10.66
N THR A 216 5.72 15.50 11.88
CA THR A 216 6.97 15.44 12.62
C THR A 216 7.41 13.98 12.75
N LEU A 217 8.55 13.64 12.17
CA LEU A 217 9.18 12.33 12.32
C LEU A 217 10.18 12.37 13.48
N ALA A 218 9.98 11.51 14.47
CA ALA A 218 10.93 11.31 15.55
C ALA A 218 11.66 9.98 15.38
N HIS A 219 13.00 10.00 15.39
CA HIS A 219 13.81 8.79 15.39
C HIS A 219 15.13 9.01 16.11
N PRO A 220 15.68 7.98 16.80
CA PRO A 220 17.00 8.07 17.39
C PRO A 220 18.10 8.04 16.33
N GLU A 221 19.31 8.40 16.72
CA GLU A 221 20.49 8.27 15.85
C GLU A 221 20.63 6.85 15.28
N GLY A 222 20.98 6.75 13.99
CA GLY A 222 21.13 5.48 13.28
C GLY A 222 19.82 4.90 12.70
N TYR A 223 18.67 5.55 12.94
CA TYR A 223 17.36 5.10 12.45
C TYR A 223 16.70 6.07 11.46
N ARG A 224 17.51 6.89 10.77
CA ARG A 224 17.01 7.77 9.70
C ARG A 224 16.37 6.93 8.59
N LEU A 225 15.22 7.37 8.11
CA LEU A 225 14.57 6.75 6.94
C LEU A 225 15.43 6.97 5.68
N THR A 226 15.08 6.33 4.56
CA THR A 226 15.84 6.48 3.31
C THR A 226 15.82 7.93 2.82
N GLU A 227 16.88 8.34 2.14
CA GLU A 227 17.01 9.73 1.65
C GLU A 227 15.91 10.06 0.63
N GLU A 228 15.55 9.10 -0.21
CA GLU A 228 14.47 9.23 -1.17
C GLU A 228 13.14 9.52 -0.49
N THR A 229 12.85 8.81 0.61
CA THR A 229 11.63 9.01 1.40
C THR A 229 11.61 10.39 2.07
N MET A 230 12.74 10.80 2.66
CA MET A 230 12.86 12.09 3.31
C MET A 230 12.64 13.24 2.31
N SER A 231 13.31 13.17 1.16
CA SER A 231 13.18 14.16 0.08
C SER A 231 11.75 14.20 -0.49
N ALA A 232 11.09 13.05 -0.62
CA ALA A 232 9.70 12.98 -1.06
C ALA A 232 8.76 13.66 -0.06
N ALA A 233 8.92 13.40 1.25
CA ALA A 233 8.10 14.03 2.28
C ALA A 233 8.29 15.56 2.32
N GLU A 234 9.53 16.05 2.21
CA GLU A 234 9.83 17.48 2.11
C GLU A 234 9.19 18.13 0.87
N SER A 235 9.33 17.48 -0.30
CA SER A 235 8.75 17.96 -1.56
C SER A 235 7.22 17.99 -1.50
N ASN A 236 6.58 16.97 -0.95
CA ASN A 236 5.14 16.89 -0.81
C ASN A 236 4.61 17.98 0.14
N ALA A 237 5.30 18.21 1.26
CA ALA A 237 4.93 19.23 2.24
C ALA A 237 4.96 20.65 1.65
N ALA A 238 5.78 20.91 0.64
CA ALA A 238 5.82 22.21 -0.04
C ALA A 238 4.50 22.58 -0.74
N GLY A 239 3.62 21.62 -0.98
CA GLY A 239 2.29 21.81 -1.56
C GLY A 239 1.21 22.29 -0.57
N GLY A 240 1.50 22.29 0.74
CA GLY A 240 0.59 22.73 1.81
C GLY A 240 0.70 21.80 3.02
N GLY A 241 1.37 22.22 4.05
CA GLY A 241 1.70 21.47 5.24
C GLY A 241 3.16 21.63 5.60
N SER A 242 3.70 20.78 6.46
CA SER A 242 5.11 20.82 6.83
C SER A 242 5.67 19.43 7.10
N PHE A 243 7.00 19.30 6.96
CA PHE A 243 7.72 18.10 7.37
C PHE A 243 8.97 18.49 8.15
N ARG A 244 9.16 17.88 9.30
CA ARG A 244 10.38 18.06 10.11
C ARG A 244 10.79 16.77 10.81
N VAL A 245 12.07 16.70 11.15
CA VAL A 245 12.66 15.57 11.87
C VAL A 245 13.20 16.05 13.20
N VAL A 246 12.98 15.25 14.23
CA VAL A 246 13.51 15.45 15.58
C VAL A 246 14.08 14.13 16.12
N ASP A 247 14.92 14.21 17.13
CA ASP A 247 15.47 13.05 17.83
C ASP A 247 14.80 12.77 19.20
N ASP A 248 13.89 13.66 19.60
CA ASP A 248 13.14 13.59 20.86
C ASP A 248 11.65 13.33 20.59
N MET A 249 11.15 12.19 21.09
CA MET A 249 9.73 11.83 20.97
C MET A 249 8.83 12.79 21.75
N ASP A 250 9.24 13.28 22.92
CA ASP A 250 8.42 14.21 23.72
C ASP A 250 8.25 15.55 22.99
N GLU A 251 9.27 15.98 22.24
CA GLU A 251 9.16 17.14 21.35
C GLU A 251 8.16 16.87 20.21
N ALA A 252 8.25 15.70 19.57
CA ALA A 252 7.36 15.36 18.47
C ALA A 252 5.90 15.24 18.92
N PHE A 253 5.66 14.67 20.10
CA PHE A 253 4.31 14.37 20.59
C PHE A 253 3.60 15.59 21.17
N ARG A 254 4.34 16.67 21.47
CA ARG A 254 3.76 17.89 22.07
C ARG A 254 2.75 18.53 21.11
N ASP A 255 1.52 18.68 21.60
CA ASP A 255 0.40 19.26 20.86
C ASP A 255 0.08 18.53 19.54
N ALA A 256 0.45 17.26 19.40
CA ALA A 256 0.09 16.45 18.25
C ALA A 256 -1.39 16.06 18.28
N ASP A 257 -2.07 16.19 17.14
CA ASP A 257 -3.45 15.68 16.94
C ASP A 257 -3.45 14.15 16.84
N VAL A 258 -2.35 13.57 16.31
CA VAL A 258 -2.13 12.12 16.18
C VAL A 258 -0.70 11.79 16.58
N VAL A 259 -0.55 10.70 17.31
CA VAL A 259 0.73 10.03 17.59
C VAL A 259 0.67 8.63 16.98
N TYR A 260 1.63 8.34 16.08
CA TYR A 260 1.75 7.07 15.37
C TYR A 260 3.02 6.33 15.79
#